data_39ad088d17b0ae183e0ed9720c08c2de
#
_entry.id   39ad088d17b0ae183e0ed9720c08c2de
#
_cell.length_a   1.000
_cell.length_b   1.000
_cell.length_c   1.000
_cell.angle_alpha   90.00
_cell.angle_beta   90.00
_cell.angle_gamma   90.00
#
_symmetry.space_group_name_H-M   'P 1'
#
loop_
_entity.id
_entity.type
_entity.pdbx_description
1 polymer ?
#
loop_
_entity_poly.entity_id
_entity_poly.type
_entity_poly.pdbx_seq_one_letter_code
_entity_poly.pdbx_strand_id
1 'polypeptide(L)'
;MSLFAMSIRSLRKQLRQSRFFSRLYYAFGLDALPVLLQFPSYRRSQDKAIDKYASEDQLNKKKAIKRDMRKCYYQIKANPSEYFLMGLDTMSRKERAEFLTDKYMYMTMGKLIPRRVHDEEIENKVNFYNLAKDFFGRKVCCVECDADYDAFKHLALDVHDLIVKPNFAAMGSGIFAVSIDNEADARKVFEIIRGGGRGKWIIEERIKQSKEMAALNESSCNTVRYLSFLNKSGFFAITPFLRTGRKGSVVDNAGAGGIFANVDVKTGVVYTNGIDELGNEYECHPDSGIRFKGWQIPRYDEMVSTVRKMHRELMPSHPYIGWDMALTEKGWVVIECNWGQFINQYADHIGRKKEFLRYVYGK
;
A
#
# COMPACT_ATOMS: atom_id res chain seq x y z
N MET A 1 12.16 11.16 33.10
CA MET A 1 12.20 11.23 31.62
C MET A 1 10.99 10.58 30.91
N SER A 2 10.12 9.82 31.58
CA SER A 2 9.02 9.08 30.93
C SER A 2 7.71 9.88 30.75
N LEU A 3 7.34 10.74 31.68
CA LEU A 3 6.08 11.49 31.67
C LEU A 3 6.02 12.59 30.58
N PHE A 4 7.14 13.27 30.32
CA PHE A 4 7.21 14.31 29.28
C PHE A 4 7.17 13.73 27.85
N ALA A 5 7.77 12.58 27.66
CA ALA A 5 7.76 11.86 26.35
C ALA A 5 6.36 11.25 26.04
N MET A 6 5.65 10.80 27.07
CA MET A 6 4.26 10.32 26.95
C MET A 6 3.28 11.46 26.60
N SER A 7 3.44 12.62 27.23
CA SER A 7 2.67 13.84 26.97
C SER A 7 2.84 14.32 25.52
N ILE A 8 4.04 14.34 24.98
CA ILE A 8 4.30 14.77 23.59
C ILE A 8 3.74 13.78 22.55
N ARG A 9 3.79 12.47 22.82
CA ARG A 9 3.19 11.46 21.93
C ARG A 9 1.66 11.53 21.95
N SER A 10 1.07 11.69 23.13
CA SER A 10 -0.38 11.85 23.29
C SER A 10 -0.86 13.14 22.64
N LEU A 11 -0.19 14.25 22.88
CA LEU A 11 -0.48 15.54 22.26
C LEU A 11 -0.35 15.48 20.72
N ARG A 12 0.70 14.83 20.20
CA ARG A 12 0.87 14.61 18.75
C ARG A 12 -0.25 13.77 18.17
N LYS A 13 -0.75 12.75 18.88
CA LYS A 13 -1.86 11.92 18.44
C LYS A 13 -3.16 12.71 18.37
N GLN A 14 -3.46 13.50 19.41
CA GLN A 14 -4.64 14.38 19.45
C GLN A 14 -4.57 15.53 18.43
N LEU A 15 -3.41 16.17 18.26
CA LEU A 15 -3.21 17.23 17.28
C LEU A 15 -3.36 16.74 15.82
N ARG A 16 -2.98 15.49 15.52
CA ARG A 16 -3.17 14.89 14.19
C ARG A 16 -4.64 14.54 13.87
N GLN A 17 -5.48 14.40 14.86
CA GLN A 17 -6.89 14.04 14.70
C GLN A 17 -7.81 15.22 14.33
N SER A 18 -7.35 16.47 14.48
CA SER A 18 -8.11 17.67 14.13
C SER A 18 -7.63 18.26 12.81
N ARG A 19 -8.58 18.56 11.91
CA ARG A 19 -8.32 19.20 10.60
C ARG A 19 -7.60 20.55 10.74
N PHE A 20 -7.90 21.30 11.81
CA PHE A 20 -7.29 22.59 12.12
C PHE A 20 -5.83 22.41 12.58
N PHE A 21 -5.57 21.51 13.52
CA PHE A 21 -4.23 21.27 14.04
C PHE A 21 -3.32 20.57 13.02
N SER A 22 -3.87 19.68 12.19
CA SER A 22 -3.12 19.10 11.08
C SER A 22 -2.65 20.19 10.11
N ARG A 23 -3.51 21.15 9.76
CA ARG A 23 -3.14 22.30 8.91
C ARG A 23 -2.05 23.17 9.56
N LEU A 24 -2.18 23.48 10.86
CA LEU A 24 -1.16 24.24 11.59
C LEU A 24 0.17 23.48 11.67
N TYR A 25 0.14 22.18 12.00
CA TYR A 25 1.33 21.34 12.08
C TYR A 25 2.14 21.37 10.78
N TYR A 26 1.46 21.24 9.63
CA TYR A 26 2.11 21.30 8.33
C TYR A 26 2.42 22.73 7.89
N ALA A 27 1.58 23.72 8.22
CA ALA A 27 1.82 25.13 7.88
C ALA A 27 3.06 25.70 8.55
N PHE A 28 3.30 25.34 9.83
CA PHE A 28 4.50 25.76 10.57
C PHE A 28 5.72 24.87 10.30
N GLY A 29 5.61 23.85 9.46
CA GLY A 29 6.72 22.98 9.10
C GLY A 29 7.24 22.14 10.27
N LEU A 30 6.45 21.90 11.31
CA LEU A 30 6.86 21.14 12.48
C LEU A 30 7.19 19.68 12.14
N ASP A 31 6.67 19.17 11.03
CA ASP A 31 7.00 17.89 10.46
C ASP A 31 8.46 17.82 9.94
N ALA A 32 9.07 18.98 9.66
CA ALA A 32 10.46 19.09 9.23
C ALA A 32 11.46 19.15 10.38
N LEU A 33 11.00 19.36 11.63
CA LEU A 33 11.91 19.47 12.79
C LEU A 33 12.91 18.30 12.93
N PRO A 34 12.52 17.01 12.76
CA PRO A 34 13.49 15.91 12.83
C PRO A 34 14.61 16.01 11.80
N VAL A 35 14.32 16.58 10.64
CA VAL A 35 15.28 16.78 9.54
C VAL A 35 16.15 18.00 9.81
N LEU A 36 15.51 19.13 10.20
CA LEU A 36 16.21 20.39 10.55
C LEU A 36 17.22 20.18 11.68
N LEU A 37 16.75 19.60 12.77
CA LEU A 37 17.56 19.40 13.98
C LEU A 37 18.42 18.13 13.93
N GLN A 38 18.41 17.41 12.80
CA GLN A 38 19.18 16.18 12.62
C GLN A 38 18.95 15.18 13.76
N PHE A 39 17.68 14.94 14.11
CA PHE A 39 17.35 13.97 15.17
C PHE A 39 18.00 12.61 14.89
N PRO A 40 18.41 11.88 15.94
CA PRO A 40 19.03 10.57 15.77
C PRO A 40 18.18 9.59 14.93
N SER A 41 16.84 9.70 14.98
CA SER A 41 15.92 8.90 14.17
C SER A 41 16.06 9.17 12.67
N TYR A 42 16.16 10.45 12.27
CA TYR A 42 16.36 10.82 10.87
C TYR A 42 17.74 10.43 10.36
N ARG A 43 18.79 10.66 11.18
CA ARG A 43 20.15 10.22 10.82
C ARG A 43 20.23 8.72 10.61
N ARG A 44 19.62 7.93 11.52
CA ARG A 44 19.53 6.46 11.35
C ARG A 44 18.79 6.05 10.08
N SER A 45 17.72 6.75 9.70
CA SER A 45 17.01 6.45 8.45
C SER A 45 17.86 6.75 7.22
N GLN A 46 18.67 7.83 7.25
CA GLN A 46 19.65 8.10 6.18
C GLN A 46 20.73 7.03 6.11
N ASP A 47 21.28 6.60 7.26
CA ASP A 47 22.30 5.55 7.29
C ASP A 47 21.73 4.24 6.74
N LYS A 48 20.57 3.82 7.21
CA LYS A 48 19.89 2.61 6.71
C LYS A 48 19.63 2.65 5.20
N ALA A 49 19.22 3.79 4.66
CA ALA A 49 18.98 3.93 3.23
C ALA A 49 20.30 3.87 2.43
N ILE A 50 21.35 4.52 2.92
CA ILE A 50 22.67 4.45 2.30
C ILE A 50 23.20 3.02 2.32
N ASP A 51 23.14 2.35 3.48
CA ASP A 51 23.63 0.99 3.63
C ASP A 51 22.83 -0.03 2.77
N LYS A 52 21.56 0.27 2.47
CA LYS A 52 20.66 -0.60 1.69
C LYS A 52 20.75 -0.37 0.18
N TYR A 53 20.93 0.88 -0.27
CA TYR A 53 20.71 1.27 -1.67
C TYR A 53 21.92 1.91 -2.36
N ALA A 54 22.93 2.41 -1.60
CA ALA A 54 24.03 3.14 -2.21
C ALA A 54 25.01 2.21 -2.90
N SER A 55 25.49 2.61 -4.10
CA SER A 55 26.61 1.97 -4.77
C SER A 55 27.93 2.20 -4.02
N GLU A 56 28.97 1.43 -4.34
CA GLU A 56 30.31 1.58 -3.73
C GLU A 56 30.85 2.99 -3.90
N ASP A 57 30.71 3.61 -5.09
CA ASP A 57 31.12 4.99 -5.34
C ASP A 57 30.36 6.02 -4.48
N GLN A 58 29.11 5.74 -4.20
CA GLN A 58 28.27 6.59 -3.34
C GLN A 58 28.64 6.46 -1.87
N LEU A 59 29.08 5.30 -1.40
CA LEU A 59 29.52 5.09 -0.02
C LEU A 59 30.69 6.01 0.34
N ASN A 60 31.63 6.27 -0.60
CA ASN A 60 32.74 7.20 -0.42
C ASN A 60 32.29 8.67 -0.28
N LYS A 61 31.05 9.00 -0.69
CA LYS A 61 30.47 10.36 -0.67
C LYS A 61 29.36 10.52 0.39
N LYS A 62 29.30 9.67 1.40
CA LYS A 62 28.22 9.59 2.42
C LYS A 62 27.80 10.95 3.00
N LYS A 63 28.74 11.85 3.29
CA LYS A 63 28.40 13.21 3.82
C LYS A 63 27.67 14.08 2.80
N ALA A 64 28.10 14.02 1.54
CA ALA A 64 27.48 14.78 0.45
C ALA A 64 26.04 14.26 0.17
N ILE A 65 25.89 12.95 0.11
CA ILE A 65 24.58 12.27 -0.06
C ILE A 65 23.61 12.66 1.06
N LYS A 66 24.03 12.56 2.33
CA LYS A 66 23.19 13.00 3.45
C LYS A 66 22.76 14.46 3.36
N ARG A 67 23.64 15.34 2.85
CA ARG A 67 23.31 16.75 2.61
C ARG A 67 22.29 16.90 1.51
N ASP A 68 22.43 16.15 0.43
CA ASP A 68 21.53 16.20 -0.72
C ASP A 68 20.17 15.58 -0.42
N MET A 69 20.08 14.47 0.30
CA MET A 69 18.83 13.93 0.85
C MET A 69 18.04 14.99 1.63
N ARG A 70 18.70 15.83 2.44
CA ARG A 70 18.03 16.93 3.15
C ARG A 70 17.47 17.96 2.18
N LYS A 71 18.21 18.32 1.13
CA LYS A 71 17.70 19.24 0.08
C LYS A 71 16.46 18.65 -0.60
N CYS A 72 16.48 17.37 -0.95
CA CYS A 72 15.31 16.68 -1.51
C CYS A 72 14.12 16.70 -0.54
N TYR A 73 14.35 16.44 0.74
CA TYR A 73 13.30 16.53 1.73
C TYR A 73 12.66 17.93 1.79
N TYR A 74 13.45 19.00 1.80
CA TYR A 74 12.90 20.36 1.79
C TYR A 74 12.16 20.69 0.51
N GLN A 75 12.64 20.19 -0.61
CA GLN A 75 12.08 20.47 -1.91
C GLN A 75 10.76 19.72 -2.16
N ILE A 76 10.74 18.41 -1.94
CA ILE A 76 9.64 17.52 -2.33
C ILE A 76 9.20 16.56 -1.23
N LYS A 77 9.73 16.69 -0.01
CA LYS A 77 9.44 15.82 1.13
C LYS A 77 9.89 14.36 0.97
N ALA A 78 10.85 14.09 0.06
CA ALA A 78 11.37 12.75 -0.15
C ALA A 78 12.00 12.17 1.13
N ASN A 79 11.65 10.94 1.46
CA ASN A 79 12.32 10.17 2.49
C ASN A 79 13.65 9.60 1.96
N PRO A 80 14.55 9.10 2.83
CA PRO A 80 15.84 8.57 2.39
C PRO A 80 15.77 7.38 1.43
N SER A 81 14.75 6.53 1.49
CA SER A 81 14.56 5.41 0.55
C SER A 81 14.09 5.91 -0.81
N GLU A 82 13.10 6.82 -0.85
CA GLU A 82 12.62 7.45 -2.08
C GLU A 82 13.74 8.19 -2.84
N TYR A 83 14.73 8.73 -2.11
CA TYR A 83 15.88 9.41 -2.72
C TYR A 83 16.64 8.50 -3.69
N PHE A 84 16.85 7.24 -3.33
CA PHE A 84 17.51 6.26 -4.19
C PHE A 84 16.54 5.62 -5.19
N LEU A 85 15.41 5.12 -4.73
CA LEU A 85 14.48 4.35 -5.56
C LEU A 85 13.86 5.18 -6.70
N MET A 86 13.72 6.50 -6.52
CA MET A 86 13.31 7.42 -7.59
C MET A 86 14.48 7.92 -8.44
N GLY A 87 15.74 7.59 -8.10
CA GLY A 87 16.92 8.09 -8.81
C GLY A 87 17.18 9.60 -8.59
N LEU A 88 16.72 10.17 -7.47
CA LEU A 88 16.78 11.62 -7.22
C LEU A 88 18.21 12.14 -7.06
N ASP A 89 19.16 11.28 -6.74
CA ASP A 89 20.58 11.61 -6.57
C ASP A 89 21.22 12.14 -7.87
N THR A 90 20.75 11.69 -9.03
CA THR A 90 21.27 12.10 -10.34
C THR A 90 20.49 13.24 -10.99
N MET A 91 19.35 13.62 -10.41
CA MET A 91 18.41 14.57 -11.01
C MET A 91 18.67 16.03 -10.60
N SER A 92 18.38 16.94 -11.53
CA SER A 92 18.33 18.37 -11.25
C SER A 92 17.18 18.74 -10.31
N ARG A 93 17.21 19.93 -9.73
CA ARG A 93 16.14 20.43 -8.87
C ARG A 93 14.78 20.49 -9.59
N LYS A 94 14.78 20.77 -10.91
CA LYS A 94 13.56 20.86 -11.73
C LYS A 94 12.94 19.49 -11.92
N GLU A 95 13.75 18.51 -12.28
CA GLU A 95 13.31 17.11 -12.46
C GLU A 95 12.75 16.52 -11.15
N ARG A 96 13.46 16.70 -10.04
CA ARG A 96 12.98 16.27 -8.71
C ARG A 96 11.60 16.83 -8.37
N ALA A 97 11.28 18.06 -8.80
CA ALA A 97 10.00 18.71 -8.51
C ALA A 97 8.79 18.01 -9.14
N GLU A 98 9.00 17.18 -10.18
CA GLU A 98 7.95 16.41 -10.85
C GLU A 98 7.54 15.16 -10.07
N PHE A 99 8.36 14.71 -9.10
CA PHE A 99 8.11 13.49 -8.35
C PHE A 99 7.13 13.72 -7.20
N LEU A 100 6.25 12.74 -7.02
CA LEU A 100 5.28 12.67 -5.93
C LEU A 100 5.79 11.72 -4.84
N THR A 101 6.16 12.28 -3.70
CA THR A 101 6.59 11.49 -2.54
C THR A 101 5.43 11.11 -1.65
N ASP A 102 5.54 10.02 -0.92
CA ASP A 102 4.51 9.56 0.01
C ASP A 102 4.10 10.66 0.98
N LYS A 103 5.09 11.32 1.58
CA LYS A 103 4.81 12.37 2.53
C LYS A 103 4.06 13.54 1.91
N TYR A 104 4.42 13.95 0.70
CA TYR A 104 3.71 15.02 -0.01
C TYR A 104 2.26 14.60 -0.33
N MET A 105 2.06 13.37 -0.78
CA MET A 105 0.75 12.80 -1.05
C MET A 105 -0.12 12.79 0.21
N TYR A 106 0.38 12.20 1.33
CA TYR A 106 -0.35 12.18 2.60
C TYR A 106 -0.67 13.57 3.14
N MET A 107 0.24 14.53 2.99
CA MET A 107 -0.02 15.93 3.35
C MET A 107 -1.13 16.55 2.49
N THR A 108 -1.17 16.25 1.21
CA THR A 108 -2.20 16.74 0.28
C THR A 108 -3.55 16.13 0.62
N MET A 109 -3.61 14.82 0.74
CA MET A 109 -4.84 14.10 1.09
C MET A 109 -5.37 14.49 2.47
N GLY A 110 -4.52 14.63 3.48
CA GLY A 110 -4.89 15.05 4.82
C GLY A 110 -5.46 16.47 4.93
N LYS A 111 -5.29 17.31 3.90
CA LYS A 111 -5.99 18.61 3.79
C LYS A 111 -7.43 18.46 3.29
N LEU A 112 -7.71 17.42 2.54
CA LEU A 112 -9.00 17.15 1.89
C LEU A 112 -9.86 16.21 2.74
N ILE A 113 -9.28 15.15 3.24
CA ILE A 113 -9.95 14.10 4.01
C ILE A 113 -9.45 14.15 5.46
N PRO A 114 -10.33 14.34 6.45
CA PRO A 114 -9.96 14.28 7.86
C PRO A 114 -9.37 12.91 8.23
N ARG A 115 -8.37 12.88 9.09
CA ARG A 115 -7.72 11.64 9.54
C ARG A 115 -8.71 10.60 10.07
N ARG A 116 -9.73 11.04 10.81
CA ARG A 116 -10.78 10.14 11.33
C ARG A 116 -11.53 9.43 10.21
N VAL A 117 -11.89 10.15 9.13
CA VAL A 117 -12.58 9.57 7.97
C VAL A 117 -11.69 8.55 7.27
N HIS A 118 -10.43 8.90 7.06
CA HIS A 118 -9.45 7.97 6.50
C HIS A 118 -9.31 6.70 7.35
N ASP A 119 -9.15 6.85 8.67
CA ASP A 119 -8.97 5.69 9.57
C ASP A 119 -10.21 4.79 9.59
N GLU A 120 -11.41 5.34 9.52
CA GLU A 120 -12.67 4.58 9.56
C GLU A 120 -13.07 3.98 8.21
N GLU A 121 -12.81 4.66 7.10
CA GLU A 121 -13.29 4.24 5.78
C GLU A 121 -12.21 3.49 4.96
N ILE A 122 -10.92 3.77 5.20
CA ILE A 122 -9.79 3.19 4.46
C ILE A 122 -9.02 2.17 5.31
N GLU A 123 -8.60 2.54 6.54
CA GLU A 123 -7.73 1.69 7.36
C GLU A 123 -8.50 0.62 8.13
N ASN A 124 -9.80 0.82 8.38
CA ASN A 124 -10.66 -0.12 9.08
C ASN A 124 -11.18 -1.19 8.12
N LYS A 125 -10.54 -2.35 8.11
CA LYS A 125 -10.87 -3.45 7.19
C LYS A 125 -12.28 -4.01 7.35
N VAL A 126 -12.79 -4.03 8.58
CA VAL A 126 -14.17 -4.47 8.85
C VAL A 126 -15.19 -3.49 8.27
N ASN A 127 -14.96 -2.18 8.45
CA ASN A 127 -15.83 -1.16 7.86
C ASN A 127 -15.77 -1.19 6.33
N PHE A 128 -14.57 -1.33 5.78
CA PHE A 128 -14.40 -1.46 4.33
C PHE A 128 -15.10 -2.71 3.78
N TYR A 129 -14.97 -3.86 4.46
CA TYR A 129 -15.69 -5.07 4.07
C TYR A 129 -17.21 -4.83 4.07
N ASN A 130 -17.77 -4.25 5.14
CA ASN A 130 -19.21 -3.97 5.21
C ASN A 130 -19.70 -3.06 4.08
N LEU A 131 -18.86 -2.10 3.66
CA LEU A 131 -19.15 -1.20 2.55
C LEU A 131 -19.06 -1.88 1.19
N ALA A 132 -18.05 -2.73 0.98
CA ALA A 132 -17.67 -3.28 -0.32
C ALA A 132 -17.95 -4.79 -0.45
N LYS A 133 -18.76 -5.40 0.44
CA LYS A 133 -18.97 -6.85 0.52
C LYS A 133 -19.34 -7.51 -0.83
N ASP A 134 -20.11 -6.83 -1.66
CA ASP A 134 -20.55 -7.34 -2.96
C ASP A 134 -19.39 -7.49 -3.98
N PHE A 135 -18.25 -6.84 -3.69
CA PHE A 135 -17.04 -6.89 -4.52
C PHE A 135 -15.94 -7.79 -3.93
N PHE A 136 -16.17 -8.40 -2.75
CA PHE A 136 -15.18 -9.28 -2.12
C PHE A 136 -15.12 -10.67 -2.78
N GLY A 137 -16.23 -11.17 -3.32
CA GLY A 137 -16.32 -12.45 -4.06
C GLY A 137 -15.84 -13.68 -3.28
N ARG A 138 -15.72 -13.58 -1.95
CA ARG A 138 -15.27 -14.62 -1.03
C ARG A 138 -16.01 -14.53 0.30
N LYS A 139 -16.01 -15.63 1.06
CA LYS A 139 -16.64 -15.67 2.38
C LYS A 139 -15.78 -14.95 3.41
N VAL A 140 -16.43 -14.22 4.31
CA VAL A 140 -15.76 -13.42 5.34
C VAL A 140 -16.55 -13.49 6.64
N CYS A 141 -15.85 -13.55 7.77
CA CYS A 141 -16.41 -13.26 9.08
C CYS A 141 -15.52 -12.29 9.86
N CYS A 142 -16.12 -11.61 10.83
CA CYS A 142 -15.43 -10.72 11.74
C CYS A 142 -15.45 -11.33 13.14
N VAL A 143 -14.32 -11.24 13.86
CA VAL A 143 -14.18 -11.72 15.23
C VAL A 143 -13.77 -10.57 16.14
N GLU A 144 -14.60 -10.28 17.16
CA GLU A 144 -14.35 -9.24 18.15
C GLU A 144 -14.41 -9.81 19.57
N CYS A 145 -15.30 -10.78 19.83
CA CYS A 145 -15.53 -11.36 21.14
C CYS A 145 -15.73 -12.88 21.06
N ASP A 146 -15.87 -13.55 22.20
CA ASP A 146 -16.02 -14.99 22.28
C ASP A 146 -17.34 -15.49 21.69
N ALA A 147 -18.38 -14.64 21.63
CA ALA A 147 -19.64 -14.98 21.01
C ALA A 147 -19.54 -15.18 19.48
N ASP A 148 -18.46 -14.71 18.86
CA ASP A 148 -18.23 -14.85 17.42
C ASP A 148 -17.67 -16.24 17.03
N TYR A 149 -17.43 -17.13 18.02
CA TYR A 149 -16.82 -18.44 17.77
C TYR A 149 -17.62 -19.29 16.78
N ASP A 150 -18.93 -19.37 16.94
CA ASP A 150 -19.77 -20.21 16.07
C ASP A 150 -19.75 -19.74 14.62
N ALA A 151 -19.80 -18.41 14.40
CA ALA A 151 -19.68 -17.84 13.05
C ALA A 151 -18.30 -18.13 12.44
N PHE A 152 -17.24 -17.96 13.23
CA PHE A 152 -15.87 -18.28 12.81
C PHE A 152 -15.73 -19.78 12.48
N LYS A 153 -16.18 -20.68 13.37
CA LYS A 153 -16.13 -22.11 13.19
C LYS A 153 -16.87 -22.54 11.92
N HIS A 154 -18.07 -22.00 11.71
CA HIS A 154 -18.86 -22.29 10.51
C HIS A 154 -18.10 -21.92 9.23
N LEU A 155 -17.54 -20.70 9.17
CA LEU A 155 -16.72 -20.29 8.03
C LEU A 155 -15.50 -21.21 7.86
N ALA A 156 -14.77 -21.48 8.95
CA ALA A 156 -13.52 -22.21 8.91
C ALA A 156 -13.69 -23.66 8.40
N LEU A 157 -14.74 -24.34 8.83
CA LEU A 157 -15.05 -25.71 8.40
C LEU A 157 -15.68 -25.80 7.01
N ASP A 158 -16.22 -24.69 6.51
CA ASP A 158 -16.83 -24.64 5.20
C ASP A 158 -15.82 -24.36 4.07
N VAL A 159 -14.79 -23.52 4.33
CA VAL A 159 -13.83 -23.13 3.28
C VAL A 159 -12.42 -23.69 3.48
N HIS A 160 -12.10 -24.17 4.68
CA HIS A 160 -10.83 -24.76 5.13
C HIS A 160 -9.63 -23.79 5.08
N ASP A 161 -9.36 -23.12 3.95
CA ASP A 161 -8.20 -22.22 3.78
C ASP A 161 -8.59 -20.77 4.08
N LEU A 162 -7.95 -20.19 5.08
CA LEU A 162 -8.26 -18.86 5.58
C LEU A 162 -7.07 -17.92 5.54
N ILE A 163 -7.36 -16.63 5.37
CA ILE A 163 -6.46 -15.51 5.67
C ILE A 163 -7.02 -14.77 6.87
N VAL A 164 -6.21 -14.66 7.92
CA VAL A 164 -6.56 -14.00 9.19
C VAL A 164 -5.82 -12.67 9.28
N LYS A 165 -6.55 -11.58 9.46
CA LYS A 165 -6.02 -10.21 9.43
C LYS A 165 -6.50 -9.40 10.63
N PRO A 166 -5.62 -8.70 11.37
CA PRO A 166 -6.06 -7.68 12.33
C PRO A 166 -6.79 -6.55 11.60
N ASN A 167 -7.85 -6.00 12.22
CA ASN A 167 -8.63 -4.92 11.62
C ASN A 167 -7.77 -3.70 11.23
N PHE A 168 -6.90 -3.26 12.13
CA PHE A 168 -5.95 -2.16 11.90
C PHE A 168 -4.53 -2.71 11.79
N ALA A 169 -4.11 -3.05 10.57
CA ALA A 169 -2.75 -3.50 10.29
C ALA A 169 -2.32 -3.02 8.90
N ALA A 170 -1.09 -2.55 8.80
CA ALA A 170 -0.49 -2.11 7.54
C ALA A 170 0.69 -3.00 7.16
N MET A 171 1.03 -3.04 5.87
CA MET A 171 2.19 -3.76 5.32
C MET A 171 2.26 -5.25 5.69
N GLY A 172 1.11 -5.93 5.78
CA GLY A 172 1.05 -7.36 6.10
C GLY A 172 1.31 -7.73 7.56
N SER A 173 1.47 -6.76 8.46
CA SER A 173 1.78 -7.01 9.88
C SER A 173 0.66 -7.78 10.58
N GLY A 174 0.99 -8.98 11.06
CA GLY A 174 0.07 -9.85 11.78
C GLY A 174 -0.95 -10.57 10.90
N ILE A 175 -0.80 -10.54 9.58
CA ILE A 175 -1.57 -11.36 8.65
C ILE A 175 -0.93 -12.75 8.61
N PHE A 176 -1.76 -13.79 8.66
CA PHE A 176 -1.30 -15.16 8.45
C PHE A 176 -2.35 -15.99 7.71
N ALA A 177 -1.85 -16.98 6.96
CA ALA A 177 -2.68 -18.00 6.32
C ALA A 177 -2.75 -19.24 7.21
N VAL A 178 -3.89 -19.92 7.22
CA VAL A 178 -4.10 -21.13 7.98
C VAL A 178 -5.08 -22.04 7.26
N SER A 179 -4.81 -23.35 7.28
CA SER A 179 -5.76 -24.39 6.86
C SER A 179 -6.37 -25.04 8.10
N ILE A 180 -7.68 -25.27 8.09
CA ILE A 180 -8.46 -25.79 9.21
C ILE A 180 -9.23 -27.02 8.73
N ASP A 181 -8.90 -28.18 9.26
CA ASP A 181 -9.48 -29.45 8.85
C ASP A 181 -10.60 -29.91 9.78
N ASN A 182 -10.60 -29.48 11.03
CA ASN A 182 -11.52 -29.92 12.06
C ASN A 182 -11.80 -28.86 13.12
N GLU A 183 -12.76 -29.11 14.00
CA GLU A 183 -13.17 -28.18 15.05
C GLU A 183 -12.07 -27.89 16.08
N ALA A 184 -11.17 -28.85 16.36
CA ALA A 184 -10.07 -28.62 17.29
C ALA A 184 -9.05 -27.61 16.74
N ASP A 185 -8.79 -27.64 15.44
CA ASP A 185 -7.94 -26.65 14.76
C ASP A 185 -8.62 -25.28 14.73
N ALA A 186 -9.93 -25.24 14.44
CA ALA A 186 -10.71 -24.02 14.51
C ALA A 186 -10.63 -23.37 15.91
N ARG A 187 -10.75 -24.18 16.97
CA ARG A 187 -10.65 -23.70 18.36
C ARG A 187 -9.27 -23.10 18.64
N LYS A 188 -8.20 -23.77 18.27
CA LYS A 188 -6.83 -23.28 18.45
C LYS A 188 -6.60 -21.94 17.75
N VAL A 189 -7.04 -21.81 16.50
CA VAL A 189 -6.89 -20.58 15.73
C VAL A 189 -7.72 -19.45 16.33
N PHE A 190 -8.93 -19.73 16.78
CA PHE A 190 -9.76 -18.75 17.47
C PHE A 190 -9.11 -18.24 18.77
N GLU A 191 -8.51 -19.12 19.56
CA GLU A 191 -7.77 -18.74 20.78
C GLU A 191 -6.56 -17.86 20.47
N ILE A 192 -5.81 -18.13 19.37
CA ILE A 192 -4.74 -17.25 18.90
C ILE A 192 -5.26 -15.86 18.54
N ILE A 193 -6.37 -15.78 17.81
CA ILE A 193 -7.03 -14.51 17.44
C ILE A 193 -7.41 -13.74 18.71
N ARG A 194 -8.06 -14.40 19.67
CA ARG A 194 -8.51 -13.80 20.93
C ARG A 194 -7.36 -13.42 21.86
N GLY A 195 -6.33 -14.26 21.94
CA GLY A 195 -5.13 -13.99 22.74
C GLY A 195 -4.23 -12.88 22.18
N GLY A 196 -4.37 -12.53 20.92
CA GLY A 196 -3.56 -11.52 20.24
C GLY A 196 -3.80 -10.08 20.68
N GLY A 197 -4.83 -9.79 21.49
CA GLY A 197 -5.09 -8.49 22.12
C GLY A 197 -5.28 -7.29 21.16
N ARG A 198 -5.52 -7.55 19.87
CA ARG A 198 -5.56 -6.52 18.80
C ARG A 198 -6.96 -6.03 18.45
N GLY A 199 -7.96 -6.29 19.30
CA GLY A 199 -9.36 -5.89 19.05
C GLY A 199 -10.02 -6.74 17.96
N LYS A 200 -10.63 -6.10 16.97
CA LYS A 200 -11.35 -6.78 15.89
C LYS A 200 -10.41 -7.42 14.88
N TRP A 201 -10.85 -8.56 14.35
CA TRP A 201 -10.17 -9.29 13.28
C TRP A 201 -11.14 -9.53 12.13
N ILE A 202 -10.60 -9.56 10.90
CA ILE A 202 -11.32 -10.00 9.72
C ILE A 202 -10.69 -11.31 9.24
N ILE A 203 -11.55 -12.31 9.04
CA ILE A 203 -11.17 -13.64 8.59
C ILE A 203 -11.82 -13.87 7.23
N GLU A 204 -11.03 -14.18 6.25
CA GLU A 204 -11.45 -14.29 4.86
C GLU A 204 -11.11 -15.68 4.32
N GLU A 205 -11.99 -16.24 3.50
CA GLU A 205 -11.63 -17.34 2.62
C GLU A 205 -10.42 -16.95 1.78
N ARG A 206 -9.43 -17.84 1.68
CA ARG A 206 -8.25 -17.60 0.85
C ARG A 206 -8.65 -17.50 -0.62
N ILE A 207 -8.27 -16.41 -1.27
CA ILE A 207 -8.54 -16.19 -2.70
C ILE A 207 -7.85 -17.28 -3.52
N LYS A 208 -8.63 -17.95 -4.37
CA LYS A 208 -8.13 -18.80 -5.44
C LYS A 208 -8.05 -17.96 -6.71
N GLN A 209 -6.83 -17.50 -7.02
CA GLN A 209 -6.61 -16.66 -8.18
C GLN A 209 -6.83 -17.43 -9.51
N SER A 210 -7.12 -16.72 -10.59
CA SER A 210 -7.26 -17.32 -11.91
C SER A 210 -5.97 -17.97 -12.39
N LYS A 211 -6.07 -18.92 -13.30
CA LYS A 211 -4.91 -19.64 -13.85
C LYS A 211 -3.91 -18.70 -14.51
N GLU A 212 -4.40 -17.67 -15.20
CA GLU A 212 -3.55 -16.68 -15.88
C GLU A 212 -2.72 -15.88 -14.88
N MET A 213 -3.32 -15.44 -13.76
CA MET A 213 -2.59 -14.74 -12.71
C MET A 213 -1.66 -15.69 -11.94
N ALA A 214 -2.09 -16.91 -11.67
CA ALA A 214 -1.31 -17.95 -11.01
C ALA A 214 -0.04 -18.34 -11.80
N ALA A 215 -0.07 -18.19 -13.12
CA ALA A 215 1.08 -18.46 -13.97
C ALA A 215 2.31 -17.60 -13.63
N LEU A 216 2.12 -16.37 -13.12
CA LEU A 216 3.22 -15.53 -12.64
C LEU A 216 3.86 -16.11 -11.37
N ASN A 217 3.03 -16.41 -10.37
CA ASN A 217 3.41 -17.08 -9.13
C ASN A 217 2.17 -17.71 -8.50
N GLU A 218 2.19 -19.04 -8.33
CA GLU A 218 1.06 -19.80 -7.79
C GLU A 218 0.94 -19.64 -6.27
N SER A 219 2.05 -19.44 -5.56
CA SER A 219 2.07 -19.43 -4.08
C SER A 219 1.48 -18.17 -3.47
N SER A 220 1.58 -17.00 -4.14
CA SER A 220 1.02 -15.73 -3.70
C SER A 220 -0.26 -15.36 -4.48
N CYS A 221 -1.12 -14.57 -3.86
CA CYS A 221 -2.17 -13.90 -4.59
C CYS A 221 -1.56 -12.71 -5.33
N ASN A 222 -1.40 -12.81 -6.65
CA ASN A 222 -0.88 -11.75 -7.49
C ASN A 222 -1.98 -10.70 -7.72
N THR A 223 -1.66 -9.41 -7.57
CA THR A 223 -2.64 -8.33 -7.58
C THR A 223 -2.29 -7.24 -8.57
N VAL A 224 -3.30 -6.42 -8.89
CA VAL A 224 -3.07 -5.14 -9.55
C VAL A 224 -3.43 -4.04 -8.56
N ARG A 225 -2.46 -3.15 -8.25
CA ARG A 225 -2.73 -1.90 -7.56
C ARG A 225 -3.22 -0.88 -8.58
N TYR A 226 -4.49 -0.52 -8.48
CA TYR A 226 -5.11 0.46 -9.36
C TYR A 226 -5.30 1.79 -8.65
N LEU A 227 -4.71 2.86 -9.18
CA LEU A 227 -4.70 4.20 -8.59
C LEU A 227 -5.76 5.06 -9.24
N SER A 228 -6.93 5.19 -8.62
CA SER A 228 -8.07 5.89 -9.18
C SER A 228 -8.33 7.26 -8.54
N PHE A 229 -8.87 8.16 -9.33
CA PHE A 229 -9.23 9.51 -8.94
C PHE A 229 -10.67 9.81 -9.35
N LEU A 230 -11.38 10.51 -8.47
CA LEU A 230 -12.74 10.97 -8.72
C LEU A 230 -12.86 12.45 -8.34
N ASN A 231 -13.31 13.25 -9.29
CA ASN A 231 -13.59 14.66 -9.08
C ASN A 231 -14.79 15.11 -9.95
N LYS A 232 -15.13 16.39 -9.92
CA LYS A 232 -16.27 16.93 -10.69
C LYS A 232 -16.14 16.75 -12.21
N SER A 233 -14.91 16.61 -12.74
CA SER A 233 -14.64 16.39 -14.16
C SER A 233 -14.74 14.94 -14.58
N GLY A 234 -14.79 13.99 -13.65
CA GLY A 234 -14.95 12.57 -13.95
C GLY A 234 -14.06 11.64 -13.15
N PHE A 235 -13.94 10.42 -13.67
CA PHE A 235 -13.07 9.35 -13.15
C PHE A 235 -11.79 9.29 -13.98
N PHE A 236 -10.65 9.24 -13.28
CA PHE A 236 -9.30 9.18 -13.87
C PHE A 236 -8.47 8.13 -13.16
N ALA A 237 -7.36 7.75 -13.77
CA ALA A 237 -6.37 6.85 -13.16
C ALA A 237 -4.95 7.28 -13.53
N ILE A 238 -4.03 6.99 -12.63
CA ILE A 238 -2.58 7.08 -12.89
C ILE A 238 -2.06 5.64 -12.99
N THR A 239 -1.00 5.46 -13.75
CA THR A 239 -0.29 4.19 -14.00
C THR A 239 -0.50 3.14 -12.91
N PRO A 240 -1.34 2.11 -13.15
CA PRO A 240 -1.48 0.99 -12.24
C PRO A 240 -0.20 0.14 -12.27
N PHE A 241 -0.08 -0.79 -11.33
CA PHE A 241 1.02 -1.72 -11.34
C PHE A 241 0.60 -3.11 -10.88
N LEU A 242 1.12 -4.09 -11.62
CA LEU A 242 1.06 -5.50 -11.27
C LEU A 242 1.97 -5.75 -10.06
N ARG A 243 1.52 -6.58 -9.12
CA ARG A 243 2.31 -7.08 -8.00
C ARG A 243 2.29 -8.59 -8.00
N THR A 244 3.44 -9.20 -7.79
CA THR A 244 3.60 -10.65 -7.72
C THR A 244 4.59 -11.01 -6.62
N GLY A 245 4.30 -12.08 -5.87
CA GLY A 245 5.22 -12.62 -4.89
C GLY A 245 6.32 -13.45 -5.54
N ARG A 246 7.15 -14.06 -4.70
CA ARG A 246 8.15 -15.06 -5.10
C ARG A 246 7.80 -16.39 -4.47
N LYS A 247 8.41 -17.47 -4.98
CA LYS A 247 8.20 -18.85 -4.50
C LYS A 247 8.24 -18.94 -2.97
N GLY A 248 7.19 -19.53 -2.41
CA GLY A 248 7.01 -19.69 -0.96
C GLY A 248 6.38 -18.48 -0.25
N SER A 249 6.22 -17.33 -0.94
CA SER A 249 5.50 -16.19 -0.37
C SER A 249 3.99 -16.37 -0.55
N VAL A 250 3.22 -16.10 0.51
CA VAL A 250 1.74 -16.06 0.47
C VAL A 250 1.26 -14.68 0.03
N VAL A 251 2.11 -13.65 0.14
CA VAL A 251 1.81 -12.25 -0.16
C VAL A 251 2.67 -11.74 -1.32
N ASP A 252 2.16 -10.74 -2.03
CA ASP A 252 2.81 -10.10 -3.18
C ASP A 252 3.50 -8.77 -2.84
N ASN A 253 3.52 -8.39 -1.56
CA ASN A 253 4.10 -7.12 -1.12
C ASN A 253 5.60 -7.03 -1.41
N ALA A 254 6.03 -5.90 -1.98
CA ALA A 254 7.45 -5.62 -2.22
C ALA A 254 8.28 -5.74 -0.93
N GLY A 255 7.77 -5.27 0.22
CA GLY A 255 8.44 -5.43 1.53
C GLY A 255 8.62 -6.86 2.02
N ALA A 256 7.94 -7.83 1.41
CA ALA A 256 8.11 -9.26 1.62
C ALA A 256 8.90 -9.94 0.49
N GLY A 257 9.62 -9.16 -0.32
CA GLY A 257 10.41 -9.65 -1.44
C GLY A 257 9.63 -9.80 -2.74
N GLY A 258 8.41 -9.26 -2.83
CA GLY A 258 7.62 -9.24 -4.06
C GLY A 258 8.21 -8.33 -5.14
N ILE A 259 7.70 -8.49 -6.35
CA ILE A 259 8.07 -7.73 -7.54
C ILE A 259 6.84 -6.96 -8.02
N PHE A 260 7.04 -5.74 -8.50
CA PHE A 260 5.98 -4.96 -9.16
C PHE A 260 6.45 -4.48 -10.53
N ALA A 261 5.52 -4.29 -11.47
CA ALA A 261 5.77 -3.78 -12.81
C ALA A 261 4.62 -2.86 -13.24
N ASN A 262 4.95 -1.75 -13.91
CA ASN A 262 3.97 -0.78 -14.34
C ASN A 262 3.10 -1.28 -15.50
N VAL A 263 1.84 -0.93 -15.44
CA VAL A 263 0.82 -1.29 -16.41
C VAL A 263 0.34 -0.04 -17.15
N ASP A 264 0.23 -0.11 -18.46
CA ASP A 264 -0.37 0.96 -19.25
C ASP A 264 -1.87 1.10 -18.89
N VAL A 265 -2.25 2.29 -18.48
CA VAL A 265 -3.58 2.57 -17.94
C VAL A 265 -4.71 2.40 -18.95
N LYS A 266 -4.41 2.44 -20.26
CA LYS A 266 -5.41 2.31 -21.32
C LYS A 266 -5.54 0.88 -21.82
N THR A 267 -4.43 0.18 -21.95
CA THR A 267 -4.38 -1.13 -22.59
C THR A 267 -4.30 -2.29 -21.61
N GLY A 268 -3.85 -2.05 -20.37
CA GLY A 268 -3.60 -3.11 -19.40
C GLY A 268 -2.35 -3.94 -19.68
N VAL A 269 -1.48 -3.48 -20.59
CA VAL A 269 -0.21 -4.14 -20.90
C VAL A 269 0.87 -3.68 -19.94
N VAL A 270 1.63 -4.59 -19.38
CA VAL A 270 2.83 -4.28 -18.60
C VAL A 270 3.91 -3.70 -19.51
N TYR A 271 4.44 -2.51 -19.19
CA TYR A 271 5.41 -1.82 -20.04
C TYR A 271 6.80 -1.64 -19.42
N THR A 272 6.98 -1.94 -18.13
CA THR A 272 8.31 -1.94 -17.49
C THR A 272 8.80 -3.34 -17.21
N ASN A 273 10.09 -3.48 -16.89
CA ASN A 273 10.60 -4.64 -16.17
C ASN A 273 9.94 -4.71 -14.78
N GLY A 274 10.02 -5.88 -14.14
CA GLY A 274 9.69 -6.02 -12.74
C GLY A 274 10.76 -5.34 -11.87
N ILE A 275 10.35 -4.77 -10.74
CA ILE A 275 11.27 -4.16 -9.76
C ILE A 275 10.91 -4.67 -8.37
N ASP A 276 11.92 -4.99 -7.56
CA ASP A 276 11.75 -5.31 -6.15
C ASP A 276 11.95 -4.07 -5.24
N GLU A 277 11.82 -4.26 -3.93
CA GLU A 277 12.00 -3.19 -2.93
C GLU A 277 13.45 -2.69 -2.81
N LEU A 278 14.42 -3.38 -3.39
CA LEU A 278 15.83 -2.98 -3.42
C LEU A 278 16.17 -2.17 -4.67
N GLY A 279 15.24 -2.10 -5.64
CA GLY A 279 15.48 -1.48 -6.95
C GLY A 279 16.13 -2.43 -7.96
N ASN A 280 16.21 -3.73 -7.66
CA ASN A 280 16.71 -4.71 -8.64
C ASN A 280 15.66 -4.90 -9.74
N GLU A 281 16.12 -4.89 -10.98
CA GLU A 281 15.28 -5.09 -12.15
C GLU A 281 15.25 -6.55 -12.60
N TYR A 282 14.07 -6.98 -13.06
CA TYR A 282 13.79 -8.32 -13.57
C TYR A 282 13.10 -8.22 -14.93
N GLU A 283 13.75 -8.67 -16.00
CA GLU A 283 13.11 -8.77 -17.32
C GLU A 283 11.99 -9.83 -17.29
N CYS A 284 12.29 -10.97 -16.65
CA CYS A 284 11.35 -12.07 -16.44
C CYS A 284 11.13 -12.32 -14.94
N HIS A 285 9.97 -12.84 -14.58
CA HIS A 285 9.72 -13.30 -13.23
C HIS A 285 10.68 -14.44 -12.88
N PRO A 286 11.43 -14.37 -11.76
CA PRO A 286 12.53 -15.31 -11.49
C PRO A 286 12.09 -16.76 -11.31
N ASP A 287 10.85 -17.00 -10.86
CA ASP A 287 10.36 -18.36 -10.62
C ASP A 287 9.62 -18.95 -11.83
N SER A 288 8.79 -18.16 -12.53
CA SER A 288 8.00 -18.65 -13.66
C SER A 288 8.66 -18.44 -15.04
N GLY A 289 9.67 -17.56 -15.14
CA GLY A 289 10.27 -17.19 -16.40
C GLY A 289 9.40 -16.31 -17.31
N ILE A 290 8.21 -15.92 -16.85
CA ILE A 290 7.30 -15.06 -17.62
C ILE A 290 7.90 -13.66 -17.74
N ARG A 291 7.99 -13.17 -18.97
CA ARG A 291 8.46 -11.82 -19.27
C ARG A 291 7.45 -10.78 -18.83
N PHE A 292 7.93 -9.74 -18.10
CA PHE A 292 7.05 -8.67 -17.63
C PHE A 292 6.58 -7.77 -18.79
N LYS A 293 7.50 -7.18 -19.54
CA LYS A 293 7.14 -6.30 -20.66
C LYS A 293 6.36 -7.04 -21.74
N GLY A 294 5.18 -6.51 -22.05
CA GLY A 294 4.27 -7.10 -23.03
C GLY A 294 3.24 -8.07 -22.41
N TRP A 295 3.36 -8.38 -21.13
CA TRP A 295 2.35 -9.22 -20.47
C TRP A 295 1.04 -8.47 -20.32
N GLN A 296 -0.06 -9.09 -20.78
CA GLN A 296 -1.39 -8.50 -20.71
C GLN A 296 -2.07 -8.86 -19.38
N ILE A 297 -2.54 -7.86 -18.63
CA ILE A 297 -3.42 -8.10 -17.48
C ILE A 297 -4.73 -8.72 -18.00
N PRO A 298 -5.09 -9.95 -17.59
CA PRO A 298 -6.31 -10.59 -18.07
C PRO A 298 -7.56 -9.81 -17.65
N ARG A 299 -8.57 -9.75 -18.52
CA ARG A 299 -9.86 -9.09 -18.22
C ARG A 299 -9.71 -7.66 -17.66
N TYR A 300 -8.76 -6.89 -18.19
CA TYR A 300 -8.39 -5.57 -17.67
C TYR A 300 -9.55 -4.57 -17.64
N ASP A 301 -10.36 -4.52 -18.73
CA ASP A 301 -11.50 -3.59 -18.82
C ASP A 301 -12.58 -3.88 -17.77
N GLU A 302 -12.76 -5.15 -17.40
CA GLU A 302 -13.64 -5.55 -16.32
C GLU A 302 -13.15 -5.03 -14.98
N MET A 303 -11.85 -5.14 -14.71
CA MET A 303 -11.24 -4.57 -13.49
C MET A 303 -11.47 -3.06 -13.43
N VAL A 304 -11.19 -2.34 -14.52
CA VAL A 304 -11.39 -0.89 -14.61
C VAL A 304 -12.84 -0.51 -14.35
N SER A 305 -13.78 -1.26 -14.92
CA SER A 305 -15.20 -1.04 -14.73
C SER A 305 -15.63 -1.28 -13.28
N THR A 306 -15.12 -2.33 -12.65
CA THR A 306 -15.36 -2.66 -11.25
C THR A 306 -14.82 -1.58 -10.31
N VAL A 307 -13.57 -1.14 -10.50
CA VAL A 307 -12.97 -0.06 -9.71
C VAL A 307 -13.72 1.24 -9.88
N ARG A 308 -14.11 1.59 -11.11
CA ARG A 308 -14.90 2.80 -11.38
C ARG A 308 -16.24 2.77 -10.66
N LYS A 309 -16.93 1.62 -10.64
CA LYS A 309 -18.17 1.42 -9.91
C LYS A 309 -17.96 1.59 -8.41
N MET A 310 -17.01 0.87 -7.82
CA MET A 310 -16.70 0.98 -6.40
C MET A 310 -16.36 2.42 -5.98
N HIS A 311 -15.51 3.10 -6.72
CA HIS A 311 -15.11 4.47 -6.37
C HIS A 311 -16.30 5.44 -6.41
N ARG A 312 -17.16 5.35 -7.43
CA ARG A 312 -18.33 6.23 -7.60
C ARG A 312 -19.44 5.94 -6.59
N GLU A 313 -19.72 4.69 -6.33
CA GLU A 313 -20.88 4.28 -5.53
C GLU A 313 -20.56 4.17 -4.04
N LEU A 314 -19.36 3.68 -3.68
CA LEU A 314 -19.01 3.41 -2.30
C LEU A 314 -18.24 4.57 -1.64
N MET A 315 -17.34 5.22 -2.37
CA MET A 315 -16.40 6.19 -1.80
C MET A 315 -16.31 7.49 -2.59
N PRO A 316 -17.43 8.13 -2.99
CA PRO A 316 -17.42 9.31 -3.87
C PRO A 316 -16.80 10.55 -3.21
N SER A 317 -16.66 10.57 -1.89
CA SER A 317 -16.04 11.65 -1.12
C SER A 317 -14.51 11.63 -1.16
N HIS A 318 -13.89 10.51 -1.57
CA HIS A 318 -12.45 10.35 -1.64
C HIS A 318 -11.94 10.77 -3.03
N PRO A 319 -11.11 11.82 -3.15
CA PRO A 319 -10.60 12.24 -4.45
C PRO A 319 -9.53 11.30 -5.02
N TYR A 320 -8.99 10.40 -4.20
CA TYR A 320 -7.96 9.42 -4.56
C TYR A 320 -8.07 8.16 -3.72
N ILE A 321 -8.02 7.01 -4.37
CA ILE A 321 -7.96 5.68 -3.74
C ILE A 321 -7.05 4.77 -4.55
N GLY A 322 -6.21 4.01 -3.86
CA GLY A 322 -5.49 2.85 -4.39
C GLY A 322 -6.23 1.57 -4.02
N TRP A 323 -6.59 0.78 -5.02
CA TRP A 323 -7.34 -0.48 -4.89
C TRP A 323 -6.42 -1.66 -5.12
N ASP A 324 -6.43 -2.64 -4.24
CA ASP A 324 -5.77 -3.92 -4.45
C ASP A 324 -6.79 -4.90 -5.01
N MET A 325 -6.60 -5.25 -6.28
CA MET A 325 -7.50 -6.09 -7.05
C MET A 325 -6.88 -7.46 -7.35
N ALA A 326 -7.63 -8.53 -7.11
CA ALA A 326 -7.24 -9.89 -7.47
C ALA A 326 -8.22 -10.47 -8.50
N LEU A 327 -7.70 -11.24 -9.45
CA LEU A 327 -8.52 -11.95 -10.43
C LEU A 327 -8.74 -13.40 -10.00
N THR A 328 -10.00 -13.78 -9.88
CA THR A 328 -10.45 -15.16 -9.68
C THR A 328 -11.04 -15.71 -10.98
N GLU A 329 -11.34 -17.01 -11.04
CA GLU A 329 -12.07 -17.58 -12.19
C GLU A 329 -13.44 -16.93 -12.41
N LYS A 330 -14.05 -16.42 -11.33
CA LYS A 330 -15.38 -15.77 -11.39
C LYS A 330 -15.31 -14.29 -11.76
N GLY A 331 -14.16 -13.65 -11.67
CA GLY A 331 -13.98 -12.23 -11.95
C GLY A 331 -13.03 -11.51 -10.99
N TRP A 332 -12.90 -10.21 -11.20
CA TRP A 332 -12.11 -9.36 -10.35
C TRP A 332 -12.78 -9.09 -8.99
N VAL A 333 -12.03 -9.25 -7.93
CA VAL A 333 -12.45 -9.01 -6.55
C VAL A 333 -11.52 -8.01 -5.87
N VAL A 334 -12.07 -7.24 -4.94
CA VAL A 334 -11.27 -6.31 -4.14
C VAL A 334 -10.68 -7.03 -2.92
N ILE A 335 -9.42 -6.74 -2.61
CA ILE A 335 -8.76 -7.19 -1.39
C ILE A 335 -8.84 -6.12 -0.32
N GLU A 336 -8.41 -4.90 -0.66
CA GLU A 336 -8.41 -3.74 0.22
C GLU A 336 -8.33 -2.45 -0.58
N CYS A 337 -8.58 -1.33 0.08
CA CYS A 337 -8.27 -0.01 -0.44
C CYS A 337 -7.32 0.73 0.51
N ASN A 338 -6.60 1.70 -0.02
CA ASN A 338 -5.67 2.52 0.77
C ASN A 338 -5.33 3.84 0.05
N TRP A 339 -4.64 4.74 0.74
CA TRP A 339 -3.91 5.80 0.07
C TRP A 339 -2.56 5.22 -0.36
N GLY A 340 -2.57 4.48 -1.48
CA GLY A 340 -1.42 3.74 -1.97
C GLY A 340 -0.23 4.63 -2.26
N GLN A 341 0.95 4.04 -2.11
CA GLN A 341 2.21 4.65 -2.50
C GLN A 341 2.35 4.70 -4.02
N PHE A 342 3.00 5.73 -4.53
CA PHE A 342 3.29 5.89 -5.96
C PHE A 342 4.63 5.21 -6.33
N ILE A 343 4.79 3.94 -5.96
CA ILE A 343 6.00 3.15 -6.25
C ILE A 343 6.20 2.89 -7.75
N ASN A 344 5.16 3.08 -8.57
CA ASN A 344 5.27 3.07 -10.02
C ASN A 344 6.36 4.03 -10.55
N GLN A 345 6.66 5.13 -9.83
CA GLN A 345 7.75 6.05 -10.17
C GLN A 345 9.15 5.43 -10.00
N TYR A 346 9.28 4.32 -9.27
CA TYR A 346 10.56 3.60 -9.14
C TYR A 346 10.88 2.78 -10.40
N ALA A 347 9.83 2.31 -11.09
CA ALA A 347 9.97 1.42 -12.24
C ALA A 347 10.22 2.16 -13.57
N ASP A 348 9.76 3.39 -13.71
CA ASP A 348 9.90 4.16 -14.94
C ASP A 348 10.62 5.52 -14.77
N HIS A 349 10.92 5.89 -13.53
CA HIS A 349 11.54 7.17 -13.17
C HIS A 349 10.78 8.39 -13.72
N ILE A 350 9.45 8.28 -13.85
CA ILE A 350 8.59 9.38 -14.31
C ILE A 350 7.84 9.97 -13.13
N GLY A 351 7.99 11.29 -12.91
CA GLY A 351 7.28 12.01 -11.85
C GLY A 351 5.77 12.07 -12.10
N ARG A 352 4.97 11.83 -11.06
CA ARG A 352 3.49 11.80 -11.12
C ARG A 352 2.82 12.96 -10.38
N LYS A 353 3.60 13.90 -9.84
CA LYS A 353 3.07 14.97 -8.98
C LYS A 353 2.11 15.89 -9.69
N LYS A 354 2.43 16.32 -10.91
CA LYS A 354 1.56 17.22 -11.70
C LYS A 354 0.22 16.55 -12.01
N GLU A 355 0.27 15.30 -12.44
CA GLU A 355 -0.92 14.51 -12.77
C GLU A 355 -1.78 14.25 -11.53
N PHE A 356 -1.16 13.84 -10.41
CA PHE A 356 -1.82 13.67 -9.12
C PHE A 356 -2.57 14.96 -8.69
N LEU A 357 -1.90 16.12 -8.71
CA LEU A 357 -2.51 17.37 -8.29
C LEU A 357 -3.66 17.78 -9.22
N ARG A 358 -3.50 17.56 -10.53
CA ARG A 358 -4.56 17.82 -11.51
C ARG A 358 -5.81 17.00 -11.20
N TYR A 359 -5.67 15.71 -10.94
CA TYR A 359 -6.81 14.83 -10.70
C TYR A 359 -7.43 15.02 -9.32
N VAL A 360 -6.62 15.25 -8.29
CA VAL A 360 -7.13 15.48 -6.91
C VAL A 360 -7.89 16.80 -6.80
N TYR A 361 -7.45 17.85 -7.48
CA TYR A 361 -8.08 19.17 -7.41
C TYR A 361 -9.04 19.47 -8.56
N GLY A 362 -9.08 18.65 -9.61
CA GLY A 362 -9.95 18.84 -10.76
C GLY A 362 -9.60 20.06 -11.62
N LYS A 363 -8.30 20.41 -11.73
CA LYS A 363 -7.82 21.62 -12.41
C LYS A 363 -7.08 21.28 -13.69
#